data_83f40a0cdcbe9f95fe82f29824a5dadc
#
_entry.id   83f40a0cdcbe9f95fe82f29824a5dadc
#
_cell.length_a   1.000
_cell.length_b   1.000
_cell.length_c   1.000
_cell.angle_alpha   90.00
_cell.angle_beta   90.00
_cell.angle_gamma   90.00
#
_symmetry.space_group_name_H-M   'P 1'
#
loop_
_entity.id
_entity.type
_entity.pdbx_description
1 polymer ?
#
loop_
_entity_poly.entity_id
_entity_poly.type
_entity_poly.pdbx_seq_one_letter_code
_entity_poly.pdbx_strand_id
1 'polypeptide(L)'
;MEKSLYPIVTKTIPTFYFVGVTTKQSSIMKVFPRWMHALGRPDVVIEGIDHKPHDNPEAYRATVAQMKYDPLSLGALVTTHKIDLLEAARDMFDHLHSSSKLTGEVSSISKRADDLWGHAKDPITSGLSLDAFLEPGYFGRTGGDFLCFGAGGSGKAMALHFINKKNPVDRPRRFIVTNRSEGRLLGMKAMVESLETDIEFIFVHTADPRVNDMVMASMPDYTVVVNATGMGKDSPGSPVTDNGIFPMNGIAWEINYRGELDFWHQAMAQKESRNLFIEDGWLYFVHGWTQVIAEVLHIDLDPVTFDNLNALASDLRPPLVYKPRQAVPA
;
A
#
# COMPACT_ATOMS: atom_id res chain seq x y z
N MET A 1 17.65 12.97 -28.55
CA MET A 1 16.58 13.14 -27.52
C MET A 1 15.30 13.57 -28.22
N GLU A 2 14.27 12.77 -28.10
CA GLU A 2 12.93 13.10 -28.56
C GLU A 2 12.42 14.31 -27.77
N LYS A 3 11.84 15.30 -28.43
CA LYS A 3 11.34 16.50 -27.74
C LYS A 3 10.02 16.18 -27.06
N SER A 4 9.90 16.50 -25.78
CA SER A 4 8.64 16.40 -25.05
C SER A 4 7.56 17.28 -25.67
N LEU A 5 6.32 16.75 -25.73
CA LEU A 5 5.14 17.53 -26.08
C LEU A 5 4.65 18.41 -24.90
N TYR A 6 5.18 18.16 -23.72
CA TYR A 6 4.82 18.87 -22.47
C TYR A 6 5.93 19.84 -22.05
N PRO A 7 5.59 20.95 -21.39
CA PRO A 7 6.59 21.82 -20.77
C PRO A 7 7.38 21.05 -19.71
N ILE A 8 8.72 21.10 -19.84
CA ILE A 8 9.64 20.44 -18.88
C ILE A 8 10.34 21.52 -18.07
N VAL A 9 10.26 21.40 -16.73
CA VAL A 9 11.02 22.26 -15.81
C VAL A 9 12.40 21.63 -15.61
N THR A 10 13.43 22.26 -16.14
CA THR A 10 14.82 21.81 -15.97
C THR A 10 15.21 21.93 -14.51
N LYS A 11 15.54 20.80 -13.87
CA LYS A 11 16.04 20.77 -12.50
C LYS A 11 17.52 21.13 -12.45
N THR A 12 17.93 21.68 -11.32
CA THR A 12 19.35 22.00 -11.02
C THR A 12 19.92 21.07 -9.95
N ILE A 13 19.08 20.28 -9.30
CA ILE A 13 19.40 19.35 -8.21
C ILE A 13 18.71 18.02 -8.52
N PRO A 14 19.37 16.85 -8.29
CA PRO A 14 18.71 15.55 -8.42
C PRO A 14 17.43 15.48 -7.61
N THR A 15 16.31 15.24 -8.29
CA THR A 15 14.97 15.33 -7.69
C THR A 15 14.25 13.99 -7.75
N PHE A 16 13.83 13.52 -6.60
CA PHE A 16 12.91 12.41 -6.42
C PHE A 16 11.50 12.95 -6.26
N TYR A 17 10.49 12.39 -6.93
CA TYR A 17 9.12 12.88 -6.85
C TYR A 17 8.24 11.98 -5.98
N PHE A 18 7.30 12.62 -5.31
CA PHE A 18 6.21 11.98 -4.63
C PHE A 18 4.88 12.39 -5.27
N VAL A 19 4.24 11.48 -6.01
CA VAL A 19 2.96 11.73 -6.67
C VAL A 19 1.81 11.26 -5.77
N GLY A 20 0.95 12.18 -5.35
CA GLY A 20 -0.14 11.92 -4.42
C GLY A 20 -1.23 12.98 -4.44
N VAL A 21 -2.06 13.02 -3.37
CA VAL A 21 -3.19 13.99 -3.23
C VAL A 21 -2.82 15.15 -2.31
N THR A 22 -2.12 14.87 -1.22
CA THR A 22 -1.72 15.86 -0.18
C THR A 22 -0.30 15.57 0.29
N THR A 23 0.64 15.62 -0.64
CA THR A 23 2.02 15.16 -0.43
C THR A 23 2.73 15.88 0.70
N LYS A 24 2.52 17.20 0.84
CA LYS A 24 3.15 18.03 1.87
C LYS A 24 2.83 17.60 3.31
N GLN A 25 1.71 16.89 3.52
CA GLN A 25 1.29 16.43 4.85
C GLN A 25 1.89 15.07 5.22
N SER A 26 2.55 14.40 4.28
CA SER A 26 3.13 13.08 4.50
C SER A 26 4.40 13.18 5.36
N SER A 27 4.58 12.23 6.27
CA SER A 27 5.79 12.09 7.10
C SER A 27 7.05 11.96 6.26
N ILE A 28 6.95 11.45 5.03
CA ILE A 28 8.10 11.29 4.14
C ILE A 28 8.84 12.61 3.87
N MET A 29 8.13 13.74 3.82
CA MET A 29 8.76 15.02 3.56
C MET A 29 9.79 15.41 4.65
N LYS A 30 9.64 14.84 5.86
CA LYS A 30 10.59 15.01 6.97
C LYS A 30 11.58 13.84 7.08
N VAL A 31 11.15 12.64 6.71
CA VAL A 31 11.95 11.40 6.79
C VAL A 31 12.97 11.34 5.66
N PHE A 32 12.58 11.68 4.43
CA PHE A 32 13.39 11.53 3.23
C PHE A 32 14.77 12.19 3.32
N PRO A 33 14.93 13.45 3.77
CA PRO A 33 16.25 14.06 3.89
C PRO A 33 17.19 13.30 4.84
N ARG A 34 16.65 12.75 5.94
CA ARG A 34 17.43 11.92 6.88
C ARG A 34 17.90 10.62 6.23
N TRP A 35 17.01 9.99 5.46
CA TRP A 35 17.34 8.77 4.73
C TRP A 35 18.37 9.02 3.63
N MET A 36 18.24 10.12 2.87
CA MET A 36 19.22 10.48 1.85
C MET A 36 20.59 10.73 2.46
N HIS A 37 20.66 11.39 3.61
CA HIS A 37 21.93 11.57 4.32
C HIS A 37 22.54 10.21 4.76
N ALA A 38 21.73 9.31 5.32
CA ALA A 38 22.18 7.96 5.75
C ALA A 38 22.62 7.08 4.57
N LEU A 39 22.00 7.26 3.40
CA LEU A 39 22.33 6.56 2.16
C LEU A 39 23.50 7.20 1.38
N GLY A 40 24.13 8.24 1.91
CA GLY A 40 25.23 8.95 1.25
C GLY A 40 24.81 9.76 0.02
N ARG A 41 23.52 10.10 -0.08
CA ARG A 41 22.95 10.91 -1.16
C ARG A 41 22.27 12.20 -0.66
N PRO A 42 22.97 13.02 0.15
CA PRO A 42 22.42 14.29 0.66
C PRO A 42 22.14 15.32 -0.45
N ASP A 43 22.60 15.06 -1.66
CA ASP A 43 22.36 15.83 -2.87
C ASP A 43 20.94 15.66 -3.44
N VAL A 44 20.22 14.60 -3.08
CA VAL A 44 18.89 14.28 -3.61
C VAL A 44 17.80 14.94 -2.78
N VAL A 45 16.91 15.68 -3.44
CA VAL A 45 15.74 16.30 -2.80
C VAL A 45 14.46 15.60 -3.18
N ILE A 46 13.41 15.74 -2.34
CA ILE A 46 12.07 15.24 -2.63
C ILE A 46 11.13 16.40 -2.97
N GLU A 47 10.36 16.26 -4.05
CA GLU A 47 9.27 17.16 -4.42
C GLU A 47 7.93 16.42 -4.51
N GLY A 48 6.89 17.04 -3.92
CA GLY A 48 5.53 16.54 -4.01
C GLY A 48 4.83 17.06 -5.27
N ILE A 49 4.12 16.16 -5.97
CA ILE A 49 3.21 16.51 -7.06
C ILE A 49 1.81 16.05 -6.63
N ASP A 50 0.92 17.01 -6.42
CA ASP A 50 -0.45 16.74 -5.99
C ASP A 50 -1.39 16.70 -7.20
N HIS A 51 -2.12 15.59 -7.35
CA HIS A 51 -3.23 15.43 -8.29
C HIS A 51 -4.55 15.24 -7.54
N LYS A 52 -5.65 15.65 -8.17
CA LYS A 52 -6.97 15.28 -7.70
C LYS A 52 -7.24 13.78 -7.95
N PRO A 53 -8.01 13.11 -7.12
CA PRO A 53 -8.49 11.76 -7.45
C PRO A 53 -9.16 11.76 -8.84
N HIS A 54 -8.75 10.82 -9.72
CA HIS A 54 -9.22 10.74 -11.11
C HIS A 54 -9.03 12.04 -11.89
N ASP A 55 -7.83 12.63 -11.78
CA ASP A 55 -7.47 13.88 -12.47
C ASP A 55 -7.45 13.70 -14.00
N ASN A 56 -7.33 14.82 -14.72
CA ASN A 56 -7.23 14.81 -16.17
C ASN A 56 -6.03 13.95 -16.61
N PRO A 57 -6.20 12.99 -17.56
CA PRO A 57 -5.11 12.18 -18.11
C PRO A 57 -3.90 13.00 -18.58
N GLU A 58 -4.11 14.18 -19.16
CA GLU A 58 -3.04 15.07 -19.61
C GLU A 58 -2.17 15.58 -18.44
N ALA A 59 -2.73 15.76 -17.25
CA ALA A 59 -1.97 16.13 -16.05
C ALA A 59 -1.01 15.01 -15.63
N TYR A 60 -1.47 13.75 -15.65
CA TYR A 60 -0.62 12.60 -15.40
C TYR A 60 0.48 12.44 -16.46
N ARG A 61 0.13 12.64 -17.75
CA ARG A 61 1.11 12.60 -18.83
C ARG A 61 2.19 13.66 -18.68
N ALA A 62 1.82 14.89 -18.30
CA ALA A 62 2.79 15.97 -18.03
C ALA A 62 3.73 15.60 -16.86
N THR A 63 3.20 14.97 -15.81
CA THR A 63 4.00 14.47 -14.67
C THR A 63 5.00 13.40 -15.11
N VAL A 64 4.58 12.42 -15.92
CA VAL A 64 5.46 11.39 -16.44
C VAL A 64 6.48 11.97 -17.41
N ALA A 65 6.09 12.94 -18.26
CA ALA A 65 6.99 13.64 -19.17
C ALA A 65 8.12 14.37 -18.42
N GLN A 66 7.80 15.06 -17.30
CA GLN A 66 8.80 15.69 -16.46
C GLN A 66 9.89 14.71 -16.04
N MET A 67 9.48 13.50 -15.59
CA MET A 67 10.42 12.47 -15.17
C MET A 67 11.21 11.89 -16.34
N LYS A 68 10.57 11.68 -17.50
CA LYS A 68 11.21 11.08 -18.67
C LYS A 68 12.26 12.01 -19.28
N TYR A 69 11.94 13.30 -19.44
CA TYR A 69 12.74 14.20 -20.29
C TYR A 69 13.69 15.13 -19.54
N ASP A 70 13.51 15.32 -18.21
CA ASP A 70 14.48 16.08 -17.41
C ASP A 70 15.56 15.15 -16.84
N PRO A 71 16.85 15.39 -17.10
CA PRO A 71 17.92 14.47 -16.71
C PRO A 71 18.15 14.39 -15.20
N LEU A 72 17.77 15.42 -14.44
CA LEU A 72 17.89 15.42 -12.97
C LEU A 72 16.63 14.96 -12.25
N SER A 73 15.56 14.64 -12.97
CA SER A 73 14.39 13.93 -12.45
C SER A 73 14.69 12.44 -12.33
N LEU A 74 14.90 11.93 -11.11
CA LEU A 74 15.37 10.56 -10.86
C LEU A 74 14.27 9.52 -11.03
N GLY A 75 13.04 9.89 -10.68
CA GLY A 75 11.87 9.02 -10.66
C GLY A 75 10.91 9.39 -9.55
N ALA A 76 9.96 8.50 -9.23
CA ALA A 76 8.89 8.79 -8.28
C ALA A 76 8.40 7.59 -7.49
N LEU A 77 7.86 7.89 -6.30
CA LEU A 77 6.83 7.08 -5.67
C LEU A 77 5.45 7.62 -6.05
N VAL A 78 4.55 6.75 -6.49
CA VAL A 78 3.15 7.05 -6.81
C VAL A 78 2.25 6.37 -5.80
N THR A 79 1.33 7.14 -5.17
CA THR A 79 0.36 6.58 -4.20
C THR A 79 -1.02 6.39 -4.84
N THR A 80 -2.00 7.18 -4.49
CA THR A 80 -3.42 7.05 -4.86
C THR A 80 -3.67 6.90 -6.38
N HIS A 81 -2.82 7.47 -7.21
CA HIS A 81 -2.99 7.60 -8.66
C HIS A 81 -2.36 6.47 -9.50
N LYS A 82 -1.96 5.35 -8.89
CA LYS A 82 -1.17 4.28 -9.50
C LYS A 82 -1.77 3.71 -10.79
N ILE A 83 -3.10 3.51 -10.81
CA ILE A 83 -3.85 2.98 -11.95
C ILE A 83 -4.07 4.08 -12.97
N ASP A 84 -4.64 5.21 -12.56
CA ASP A 84 -4.99 6.32 -13.46
C ASP A 84 -3.76 6.86 -14.20
N LEU A 85 -2.62 7.00 -13.49
CA LEU A 85 -1.37 7.44 -14.07
C LEU A 85 -0.85 6.44 -15.13
N LEU A 86 -0.90 5.13 -14.83
CA LEU A 86 -0.48 4.12 -15.79
C LEU A 86 -1.40 4.08 -17.00
N GLU A 87 -2.71 4.17 -16.82
CA GLU A 87 -3.67 4.23 -17.93
C GLU A 87 -3.41 5.44 -18.84
N ALA A 88 -3.21 6.61 -18.23
CA ALA A 88 -2.99 7.85 -18.97
C ALA A 88 -1.66 7.90 -19.74
N ALA A 89 -0.60 7.30 -19.21
CA ALA A 89 0.76 7.47 -19.71
C ALA A 89 1.48 6.17 -20.05
N ARG A 90 0.75 5.07 -20.25
CA ARG A 90 1.33 3.74 -20.53
C ARG A 90 2.33 3.74 -21.71
N ASP A 91 2.02 4.47 -22.75
CA ASP A 91 2.84 4.61 -23.96
C ASP A 91 4.14 5.40 -23.75
N MET A 92 4.28 6.09 -22.62
CA MET A 92 5.47 6.86 -22.26
C MET A 92 6.52 6.03 -21.52
N PHE A 93 6.14 4.87 -20.97
CA PHE A 93 7.07 3.93 -20.35
C PHE A 93 7.75 3.07 -21.40
N ASP A 94 9.08 3.04 -21.36
CA ASP A 94 9.88 2.18 -22.24
C ASP A 94 9.79 0.73 -21.74
N HIS A 95 9.69 0.54 -20.41
CA HIS A 95 9.57 -0.76 -19.79
C HIS A 95 8.55 -0.76 -18.65
N LEU A 96 7.73 -1.80 -18.61
CA LEU A 96 6.85 -2.12 -17.48
C LEU A 96 7.24 -3.48 -16.90
N HIS A 97 7.54 -3.49 -15.62
CA HIS A 97 7.83 -4.73 -14.90
C HIS A 97 6.62 -5.68 -14.92
N SER A 98 6.86 -6.98 -14.79
CA SER A 98 5.79 -7.99 -14.79
C SER A 98 4.71 -7.72 -13.74
N SER A 99 5.10 -7.26 -12.55
CA SER A 99 4.16 -6.87 -11.48
C SER A 99 3.22 -5.75 -11.92
N SER A 100 3.72 -4.70 -12.60
CA SER A 100 2.88 -3.61 -13.12
C SER A 100 1.91 -4.08 -14.21
N LYS A 101 2.37 -4.98 -15.09
CA LYS A 101 1.51 -5.57 -16.12
C LYS A 101 0.38 -6.41 -15.50
N LEU A 102 0.70 -7.16 -14.44
CA LEU A 102 -0.24 -8.04 -13.76
C LEU A 102 -1.26 -7.26 -12.91
N THR A 103 -0.80 -6.25 -12.15
CA THR A 103 -1.68 -5.48 -11.26
C THR A 103 -2.43 -4.35 -11.98
N GLY A 104 -1.93 -3.92 -13.15
CA GLY A 104 -2.46 -2.76 -13.86
C GLY A 104 -2.15 -1.44 -13.17
N GLU A 105 -1.02 -1.34 -12.42
CA GLU A 105 -0.65 -0.13 -11.69
C GLU A 105 0.86 0.12 -11.71
N VAL A 106 1.24 1.37 -11.41
CA VAL A 106 2.64 1.77 -11.20
C VAL A 106 2.74 2.52 -9.87
N SER A 107 3.48 1.95 -8.91
CA SER A 107 3.79 2.60 -7.62
C SER A 107 5.20 3.18 -7.57
N SER A 108 6.07 2.78 -8.50
CA SER A 108 7.45 3.27 -8.62
C SER A 108 7.76 3.57 -10.08
N ILE A 109 8.29 4.76 -10.32
CA ILE A 109 8.85 5.18 -11.62
C ILE A 109 10.33 5.37 -11.42
N SER A 110 11.17 4.74 -12.25
CA SER A 110 12.63 4.87 -12.19
C SER A 110 13.20 5.11 -13.59
N LYS A 111 14.42 5.57 -13.66
CA LYS A 111 15.16 5.76 -14.92
C LYS A 111 16.38 4.85 -14.93
N ARG A 112 16.66 4.23 -16.09
CA ARG A 112 17.89 3.48 -16.32
C ARG A 112 18.45 3.95 -17.65
N ALA A 113 19.54 4.69 -17.60
CA ALA A 113 20.02 5.53 -18.70
C ALA A 113 18.91 6.49 -19.16
N ASP A 114 18.46 6.40 -20.41
CA ASP A 114 17.39 7.21 -20.98
C ASP A 114 16.00 6.55 -20.90
N ASP A 115 15.93 5.28 -20.47
CA ASP A 115 14.69 4.51 -20.42
C ASP A 115 13.90 4.75 -19.14
N LEU A 116 12.59 4.94 -19.27
CA LEU A 116 11.65 5.08 -18.16
C LEU A 116 11.03 3.72 -17.82
N TRP A 117 11.17 3.33 -16.55
CA TRP A 117 10.67 2.06 -16.01
C TRP A 117 9.53 2.27 -15.05
N GLY A 118 8.48 1.45 -15.19
CA GLY A 118 7.35 1.40 -14.24
C GLY A 118 7.30 0.07 -13.49
N HIS A 119 7.17 0.15 -12.15
CA HIS A 119 7.09 -1.01 -11.27
C HIS A 119 5.88 -0.90 -10.33
N ALA A 120 5.24 -2.04 -10.02
CA ALA A 120 4.35 -2.16 -8.88
C ALA A 120 5.13 -2.79 -7.72
N LYS A 121 5.50 -1.99 -6.73
CA LYS A 121 6.25 -2.44 -5.55
C LYS A 121 5.35 -2.93 -4.42
N ASP A 122 4.07 -2.62 -4.47
CA ASP A 122 3.12 -2.99 -3.41
C ASP A 122 3.08 -4.49 -3.08
N PRO A 123 3.19 -5.44 -4.05
CA PRO A 123 3.26 -6.86 -3.71
C PRO A 123 4.45 -7.22 -2.82
N ILE A 124 5.61 -6.57 -3.06
CA ILE A 124 6.80 -6.78 -2.23
C ILE A 124 6.61 -6.12 -0.87
N THR A 125 6.15 -4.87 -0.84
CA THR A 125 6.02 -4.09 0.40
C THR A 125 4.94 -4.63 1.33
N SER A 126 3.79 -5.06 0.77
CA SER A 126 2.74 -5.74 1.54
C SER A 126 3.25 -7.05 2.14
N GLY A 127 4.03 -7.79 1.34
CA GLY A 127 4.63 -9.05 1.78
C GLY A 127 5.59 -8.86 2.93
N LEU A 128 6.55 -7.95 2.79
CA LEU A 128 7.51 -7.64 3.86
C LEU A 128 6.81 -7.19 5.16
N SER A 129 5.74 -6.41 5.02
CA SER A 129 4.97 -5.95 6.19
C SER A 129 4.20 -7.09 6.85
N LEU A 130 3.57 -7.96 6.07
CA LEU A 130 2.87 -9.15 6.59
C LEU A 130 3.85 -10.11 7.25
N ASP A 131 4.99 -10.37 6.64
CA ASP A 131 6.01 -11.31 7.15
C ASP A 131 6.69 -10.78 8.43
N ALA A 132 6.58 -9.49 8.74
CA ALA A 132 7.10 -8.94 9.98
C ALA A 132 6.27 -9.31 11.23
N PHE A 133 4.97 -9.60 11.07
CA PHE A 133 4.10 -9.98 12.18
C PHE A 133 3.43 -11.36 11.98
N LEU A 134 3.46 -11.94 10.80
CA LEU A 134 3.01 -13.30 10.55
C LEU A 134 4.19 -14.27 10.61
N GLU A 135 4.26 -15.04 11.67
CA GLU A 135 5.28 -16.07 11.79
C GLU A 135 5.13 -17.15 10.69
N PRO A 136 6.24 -17.75 10.23
CA PRO A 136 6.17 -18.87 9.28
C PRO A 136 5.22 -19.98 9.76
N GLY A 137 4.37 -20.46 8.88
CA GLY A 137 3.37 -21.48 9.17
C GLY A 137 2.15 -20.99 9.98
N TYR A 138 1.94 -19.69 10.09
CA TYR A 138 0.83 -19.12 10.86
C TYR A 138 -0.51 -19.75 10.49
N PHE A 139 -0.89 -19.74 9.21
CA PHE A 139 -2.18 -20.26 8.75
C PHE A 139 -2.29 -21.76 8.91
N GLY A 140 -1.22 -22.50 8.64
CA GLY A 140 -1.20 -23.96 8.82
C GLY A 140 -1.36 -24.40 10.27
N ARG A 141 -0.83 -23.60 11.23
CA ARG A 141 -0.96 -23.91 12.67
C ARG A 141 -2.30 -23.48 13.25
N THR A 142 -2.85 -22.35 12.79
CA THR A 142 -4.01 -21.72 13.41
C THR A 142 -5.32 -22.06 12.72
N GLY A 143 -5.29 -22.36 11.43
CA GLY A 143 -6.49 -22.52 10.61
C GLY A 143 -7.24 -21.20 10.37
N GLY A 144 -6.64 -20.05 10.69
CA GLY A 144 -7.21 -18.73 10.41
C GLY A 144 -7.33 -18.48 8.91
N ASP A 145 -8.24 -17.59 8.54
CA ASP A 145 -8.41 -17.09 7.16
C ASP A 145 -7.82 -15.68 7.01
N PHE A 146 -7.91 -15.11 5.82
CA PHE A 146 -7.52 -13.71 5.56
C PHE A 146 -8.73 -12.92 5.04
N LEU A 147 -9.13 -11.88 5.78
CA LEU A 147 -10.22 -10.97 5.41
C LEU A 147 -9.66 -9.59 5.07
N CYS A 148 -9.84 -9.15 3.84
CA CYS A 148 -9.37 -7.86 3.33
C CYS A 148 -10.56 -6.97 2.99
N PHE A 149 -10.69 -5.87 3.67
CA PHE A 149 -11.59 -4.79 3.27
C PHE A 149 -10.85 -3.91 2.26
N GLY A 150 -11.21 -4.02 0.97
CA GLY A 150 -10.64 -3.27 -0.13
C GLY A 150 -9.98 -4.13 -1.20
N ALA A 151 -10.46 -4.00 -2.45
CA ALA A 151 -9.94 -4.68 -3.65
C ALA A 151 -9.08 -3.72 -4.53
N GLY A 152 -8.45 -2.73 -3.92
CA GLY A 152 -7.51 -1.82 -4.56
C GLY A 152 -6.11 -2.42 -4.73
N GLY A 153 -5.12 -1.58 -5.04
CA GLY A 153 -3.72 -2.00 -5.21
C GLY A 153 -3.18 -2.81 -4.03
N SER A 154 -3.39 -2.34 -2.79
CA SER A 154 -2.91 -3.06 -1.60
C SER A 154 -3.59 -4.42 -1.41
N GLY A 155 -4.91 -4.53 -1.65
CA GLY A 155 -5.61 -5.82 -1.58
C GLY A 155 -5.11 -6.82 -2.62
N LYS A 156 -4.91 -6.37 -3.88
CA LYS A 156 -4.29 -7.19 -4.94
C LYS A 156 -2.86 -7.60 -4.57
N ALA A 157 -2.09 -6.68 -3.99
CA ALA A 157 -0.72 -6.92 -3.58
C ALA A 157 -0.61 -8.03 -2.50
N MET A 158 -1.50 -7.99 -1.49
CA MET A 158 -1.58 -9.03 -0.45
C MET A 158 -1.99 -10.38 -1.03
N ALA A 159 -2.96 -10.42 -1.95
CA ALA A 159 -3.33 -11.64 -2.65
C ALA A 159 -2.15 -12.25 -3.41
N LEU A 160 -1.42 -11.44 -4.18
CA LEU A 160 -0.22 -11.88 -4.89
C LEU A 160 0.86 -12.38 -3.95
N HIS A 161 1.06 -11.72 -2.81
CA HIS A 161 2.01 -12.17 -1.80
C HIS A 161 1.71 -13.60 -1.35
N PHE A 162 0.46 -13.90 -0.96
CA PHE A 162 0.09 -15.24 -0.51
C PHE A 162 0.11 -16.27 -1.65
N ILE A 163 -0.35 -15.94 -2.84
CA ILE A 163 -0.28 -16.82 -4.02
C ILE A 163 1.18 -17.24 -4.29
N ASN A 164 2.13 -16.31 -4.14
CA ASN A 164 3.55 -16.54 -4.40
C ASN A 164 4.31 -17.23 -3.24
N LYS A 165 3.69 -17.43 -2.05
CA LYS A 165 4.32 -18.19 -0.96
C LYS A 165 4.60 -19.61 -1.41
N LYS A 166 5.84 -20.06 -1.27
CA LYS A 166 6.27 -21.40 -1.70
C LYS A 166 5.71 -22.51 -0.80
N ASN A 167 5.64 -22.23 0.51
CA ASN A 167 5.15 -23.21 1.47
C ASN A 167 3.64 -23.05 1.67
N PRO A 168 2.82 -24.09 1.40
CA PRO A 168 1.36 -24.02 1.56
C PRO A 168 0.88 -23.63 2.96
N VAL A 169 1.64 -23.99 4.01
CA VAL A 169 1.27 -23.63 5.40
C VAL A 169 1.38 -22.14 5.72
N ASP A 170 2.04 -21.36 4.84
CA ASP A 170 2.12 -19.90 4.94
C ASP A 170 0.96 -19.20 4.22
N ARG A 171 0.09 -19.95 3.54
CA ARG A 171 -1.05 -19.44 2.78
C ARG A 171 -2.33 -19.61 3.59
N PRO A 172 -3.24 -18.61 3.62
CA PRO A 172 -4.57 -18.78 4.18
C PRO A 172 -5.36 -19.78 3.30
N ARG A 173 -6.20 -20.61 3.91
CA ARG A 173 -7.12 -21.46 3.15
C ARG A 173 -8.10 -20.63 2.34
N ARG A 174 -8.64 -19.57 2.95
CA ARG A 174 -9.55 -18.63 2.30
C ARG A 174 -9.01 -17.20 2.36
N PHE A 175 -9.11 -16.50 1.23
CA PHE A 175 -8.91 -15.06 1.13
C PHE A 175 -10.24 -14.41 0.78
N ILE A 176 -10.86 -13.77 1.75
CA ILE A 176 -12.12 -13.07 1.57
C ILE A 176 -11.82 -11.59 1.31
N VAL A 177 -12.40 -11.03 0.27
CA VAL A 177 -12.26 -9.61 -0.03
C VAL A 177 -13.61 -8.96 -0.21
N THR A 178 -13.84 -7.85 0.48
CA THR A 178 -15.04 -7.04 0.29
C THR A 178 -14.67 -5.69 -0.33
N ASN A 179 -15.54 -5.15 -1.16
CA ASN A 179 -15.34 -3.82 -1.74
C ASN A 179 -16.65 -3.19 -2.19
N ARG A 180 -16.73 -1.84 -2.11
CA ARG A 180 -17.89 -1.07 -2.59
C ARG A 180 -17.94 -0.89 -4.11
N SER A 181 -16.83 -1.05 -4.81
CA SER A 181 -16.74 -0.95 -6.27
C SER A 181 -16.69 -2.34 -6.88
N GLU A 182 -17.73 -2.71 -7.61
CA GLU A 182 -17.81 -3.97 -8.33
C GLU A 182 -16.68 -4.11 -9.35
N GLY A 183 -16.36 -3.04 -10.09
CA GLY A 183 -15.28 -3.06 -11.08
C GLY A 183 -13.91 -3.39 -10.48
N ARG A 184 -13.61 -2.91 -9.26
CA ARG A 184 -12.37 -3.29 -8.56
C ARG A 184 -12.36 -4.75 -8.14
N LEU A 185 -13.51 -5.29 -7.68
CA LEU A 185 -13.63 -6.72 -7.36
C LEU A 185 -13.45 -7.58 -8.61
N LEU A 186 -14.10 -7.23 -9.73
CA LEU A 186 -13.95 -7.93 -11.00
C LEU A 186 -12.50 -7.89 -11.50
N GLY A 187 -11.82 -6.73 -11.39
CA GLY A 187 -10.42 -6.61 -11.75
C GLY A 187 -9.48 -7.43 -10.86
N MET A 188 -9.78 -7.58 -9.56
CA MET A 188 -9.03 -8.46 -8.67
C MET A 188 -9.32 -9.92 -8.96
N LYS A 189 -10.58 -10.27 -9.21
CA LYS A 189 -11.02 -11.62 -9.58
C LYS A 189 -10.33 -12.10 -10.85
N ALA A 190 -10.34 -11.28 -11.91
CA ALA A 190 -9.65 -11.59 -13.18
C ALA A 190 -8.14 -11.81 -12.98
N MET A 191 -7.49 -11.02 -12.12
CA MET A 191 -6.08 -11.19 -11.77
C MET A 191 -5.85 -12.57 -11.11
N VAL A 192 -6.66 -12.91 -10.10
CA VAL A 192 -6.53 -14.19 -9.38
C VAL A 192 -6.80 -15.38 -10.30
N GLU A 193 -7.84 -15.33 -11.12
CA GLU A 193 -8.19 -16.39 -12.09
C GLU A 193 -7.13 -16.61 -13.18
N SER A 194 -6.23 -15.63 -13.40
CA SER A 194 -5.10 -15.78 -14.30
C SER A 194 -3.88 -16.48 -13.68
N LEU A 195 -3.96 -16.85 -12.41
CA LEU A 195 -2.88 -17.44 -11.62
C LEU A 195 -3.27 -18.81 -11.07
N GLU A 196 -2.30 -19.70 -10.94
CA GLU A 196 -2.49 -20.98 -10.26
C GLU A 196 -2.39 -20.76 -8.74
N THR A 197 -3.43 -21.20 -8.01
CA THR A 197 -3.45 -21.10 -6.54
C THR A 197 -4.40 -22.12 -5.93
N ASP A 198 -4.07 -22.60 -4.73
CA ASP A 198 -4.91 -23.43 -3.88
C ASP A 198 -5.71 -22.61 -2.85
N ILE A 199 -5.56 -21.28 -2.84
CA ILE A 199 -6.31 -20.39 -1.96
C ILE A 199 -7.72 -20.21 -2.52
N GLU A 200 -8.75 -20.44 -1.69
CA GLU A 200 -10.14 -20.14 -2.02
C GLU A 200 -10.38 -18.62 -1.92
N PHE A 201 -10.61 -17.96 -3.05
CA PHE A 201 -10.92 -16.52 -3.09
C PHE A 201 -12.43 -16.28 -3.08
N ILE A 202 -12.91 -15.48 -2.12
CA ILE A 202 -14.33 -15.10 -1.97
C ILE A 202 -14.45 -13.59 -2.14
N PHE A 203 -15.25 -13.15 -3.10
CA PHE A 203 -15.46 -11.75 -3.44
C PHE A 203 -16.86 -11.29 -3.01
N VAL A 204 -16.93 -10.27 -2.14
CA VAL A 204 -18.18 -9.73 -1.61
C VAL A 204 -18.34 -8.28 -2.04
N HIS A 205 -19.34 -8.00 -2.88
CA HIS A 205 -19.69 -6.63 -3.26
C HIS A 205 -20.61 -6.02 -2.22
N THR A 206 -20.12 -5.01 -1.51
CA THR A 206 -20.94 -4.26 -0.55
C THR A 206 -20.38 -2.87 -0.30
N ALA A 207 -21.28 -1.90 -0.12
CA ALA A 207 -20.99 -0.57 0.41
C ALA A 207 -21.52 -0.41 1.85
N ASP A 208 -22.25 -1.39 2.38
CA ASP A 208 -22.81 -1.37 3.74
C ASP A 208 -21.83 -1.97 4.74
N PRO A 209 -21.31 -1.19 5.71
CA PRO A 209 -20.38 -1.68 6.71
C PRO A 209 -20.99 -2.80 7.60
N ARG A 210 -22.33 -2.86 7.74
CA ARG A 210 -22.99 -3.94 8.49
C ARG A 210 -22.84 -5.31 7.80
N VAL A 211 -22.76 -5.33 6.47
CA VAL A 211 -22.44 -6.57 5.73
C VAL A 211 -21.00 -7.00 6.04
N ASN A 212 -20.08 -6.05 6.13
CA ASN A 212 -18.70 -6.33 6.53
C ASN A 212 -18.61 -6.86 7.96
N ASP A 213 -19.44 -6.33 8.89
CA ASP A 213 -19.55 -6.86 10.26
C ASP A 213 -19.98 -8.32 10.26
N MET A 214 -21.00 -8.68 9.46
CA MET A 214 -21.47 -10.06 9.33
C MET A 214 -20.40 -10.98 8.73
N VAL A 215 -19.69 -10.52 7.69
CA VAL A 215 -18.57 -11.27 7.11
C VAL A 215 -17.50 -11.50 8.16
N MET A 216 -17.09 -10.45 8.87
CA MET A 216 -16.05 -10.53 9.91
C MET A 216 -16.46 -11.46 11.06
N ALA A 217 -17.72 -11.40 11.52
CA ALA A 217 -18.24 -12.26 12.58
C ALA A 217 -18.32 -13.75 12.17
N SER A 218 -18.36 -14.05 10.87
CA SER A 218 -18.37 -15.42 10.33
C SER A 218 -16.97 -16.05 10.19
N MET A 219 -15.91 -15.28 10.47
CA MET A 219 -14.55 -15.77 10.32
C MET A 219 -14.13 -16.67 11.49
N PRO A 220 -13.30 -17.68 11.24
CA PRO A 220 -12.72 -18.50 12.30
C PRO A 220 -11.77 -17.66 13.19
N ASP A 221 -11.49 -18.17 14.37
CA ASP A 221 -10.45 -17.64 15.24
C ASP A 221 -9.11 -17.54 14.49
N TYR A 222 -8.23 -16.68 14.96
CA TYR A 222 -6.91 -16.42 14.34
C TYR A 222 -6.96 -15.81 12.91
N THR A 223 -8.13 -15.38 12.42
CA THR A 223 -8.21 -14.69 11.12
C THR A 223 -7.47 -13.34 11.17
N VAL A 224 -6.77 -13.07 10.09
CA VAL A 224 -6.15 -11.75 9.84
C VAL A 224 -7.17 -10.86 9.15
N VAL A 225 -7.52 -9.73 9.77
CA VAL A 225 -8.50 -8.76 9.26
C VAL A 225 -7.80 -7.45 8.92
N VAL A 226 -7.91 -7.02 7.66
CA VAL A 226 -7.15 -5.88 7.14
C VAL A 226 -8.06 -4.78 6.62
N ASN A 227 -7.84 -3.54 7.06
CA ASN A 227 -8.41 -2.36 6.40
C ASN A 227 -7.48 -1.86 5.29
N ALA A 228 -7.81 -2.16 4.04
CA ALA A 228 -7.11 -1.70 2.83
C ALA A 228 -7.97 -0.73 1.98
N THR A 229 -8.94 -0.04 2.61
CA THR A 229 -9.90 0.83 1.90
C THR A 229 -9.42 2.27 1.76
N GLY A 230 -8.48 2.73 2.56
CA GLY A 230 -8.12 4.14 2.70
C GLY A 230 -9.11 4.95 3.56
N MET A 231 -10.20 4.33 4.07
CA MET A 231 -11.09 4.95 5.05
C MET A 231 -10.33 5.17 6.37
N GLY A 232 -10.65 6.25 7.06
CA GLY A 232 -9.93 6.67 8.25
C GLY A 232 -8.69 7.53 7.96
N LYS A 233 -8.26 7.63 6.68
CA LYS A 233 -7.15 8.49 6.23
C LYS A 233 -7.57 9.42 5.09
N ASP A 234 -7.87 8.86 3.91
CA ASP A 234 -8.18 9.61 2.69
C ASP A 234 -9.69 9.89 2.55
N SER A 235 -10.51 9.13 3.26
CA SER A 235 -11.95 9.35 3.43
C SER A 235 -12.35 9.01 4.88
N PRO A 236 -13.42 9.65 5.41
CA PRO A 236 -13.86 9.42 6.79
C PRO A 236 -14.44 8.02 6.98
N GLY A 237 -14.42 7.56 8.25
CA GLY A 237 -15.08 6.34 8.69
C GLY A 237 -14.20 5.09 8.62
N SER A 238 -14.87 3.94 8.68
CA SER A 238 -14.28 2.60 8.72
C SER A 238 -15.07 1.65 7.81
N PRO A 239 -14.45 0.58 7.31
CA PRO A 239 -15.17 -0.45 6.58
C PRO A 239 -16.15 -1.26 7.45
N VAL A 240 -16.02 -1.20 8.78
CA VAL A 240 -16.91 -1.88 9.74
C VAL A 240 -17.59 -0.87 10.66
N THR A 241 -18.69 -1.28 11.30
CA THR A 241 -19.35 -0.45 12.33
C THR A 241 -18.72 -0.66 13.71
N ASP A 242 -19.12 0.13 14.70
CA ASP A 242 -18.70 -0.06 16.10
C ASP A 242 -19.28 -1.34 16.71
N ASN A 243 -20.24 -2.00 16.05
CA ASN A 243 -20.81 -3.30 16.45
C ASN A 243 -20.09 -4.48 15.80
N GLY A 244 -19.12 -4.23 14.89
CA GLY A 244 -18.33 -5.30 14.27
C GLY A 244 -17.53 -6.07 15.30
N ILE A 245 -17.57 -7.40 15.24
CA ILE A 245 -16.89 -8.29 16.19
C ILE A 245 -15.70 -8.95 15.52
N PHE A 246 -14.50 -8.64 16.00
CA PHE A 246 -13.27 -9.26 15.50
C PHE A 246 -13.16 -10.74 15.90
N PRO A 247 -12.54 -11.61 15.07
CA PRO A 247 -12.25 -12.99 15.43
C PRO A 247 -11.40 -13.11 16.71
N MET A 248 -11.63 -14.14 17.53
CA MET A 248 -10.79 -14.40 18.70
C MET A 248 -9.35 -14.72 18.28
N ASN A 249 -8.38 -14.27 19.07
CA ASN A 249 -6.94 -14.45 18.80
C ASN A 249 -6.54 -13.97 17.40
N GLY A 250 -7.34 -13.09 16.79
CA GLY A 250 -7.13 -12.58 15.45
C GLY A 250 -6.06 -11.50 15.39
N ILE A 251 -5.70 -11.16 14.16
CA ILE A 251 -4.82 -10.01 13.87
C ILE A 251 -5.65 -8.94 13.18
N ALA A 252 -5.65 -7.71 13.70
CA ALA A 252 -6.25 -6.55 13.04
C ALA A 252 -5.14 -5.66 12.48
N TRP A 253 -5.10 -5.49 11.16
CA TRP A 253 -4.11 -4.65 10.51
C TRP A 253 -4.77 -3.45 9.82
N GLU A 254 -4.51 -2.26 10.35
CA GLU A 254 -4.83 -0.99 9.70
C GLU A 254 -3.65 -0.57 8.84
N ILE A 255 -3.79 -0.60 7.50
CA ILE A 255 -2.66 -0.25 6.63
C ILE A 255 -2.37 1.26 6.54
N ASN A 256 -3.24 2.10 7.12
CA ASN A 256 -2.98 3.52 7.26
C ASN A 256 -2.22 3.78 8.58
N TYR A 257 -1.31 4.76 8.57
CA TYR A 257 -0.51 5.14 9.74
C TYR A 257 -0.83 6.54 10.26
N ARG A 258 -1.78 7.24 9.62
CA ARG A 258 -2.23 8.59 9.97
C ARG A 258 -3.70 8.79 9.60
N GLY A 259 -4.33 9.78 10.19
CA GLY A 259 -5.77 10.07 10.03
C GLY A 259 -6.53 9.73 11.30
N GLU A 260 -7.84 9.59 11.21
CA GLU A 260 -8.70 9.24 12.35
C GLU A 260 -8.59 7.75 12.72
N LEU A 261 -8.25 6.88 11.76
CA LEU A 261 -7.98 5.45 11.94
C LEU A 261 -9.09 4.72 12.71
N ASP A 262 -10.34 4.96 12.33
CA ASP A 262 -11.53 4.40 13.01
C ASP A 262 -11.46 2.88 13.18
N PHE A 263 -11.01 2.15 12.15
CA PHE A 263 -10.84 0.69 12.21
C PHE A 263 -9.84 0.27 13.30
N TRP A 264 -8.71 0.99 13.42
CA TRP A 264 -7.73 0.73 14.46
C TRP A 264 -8.32 0.95 15.86
N HIS A 265 -9.11 2.02 16.06
CA HIS A 265 -9.80 2.29 17.32
C HIS A 265 -10.84 1.23 17.66
N GLN A 266 -11.57 0.71 16.65
CA GLN A 266 -12.54 -0.39 16.83
C GLN A 266 -11.84 -1.69 17.25
N ALA A 267 -10.69 -2.00 16.65
CA ALA A 267 -9.86 -3.13 17.06
C ALA A 267 -9.31 -2.94 18.49
N MET A 268 -8.79 -1.75 18.82
CA MET A 268 -8.27 -1.43 20.16
C MET A 268 -9.32 -1.59 21.24
N ALA A 269 -10.59 -1.23 20.97
CA ALA A 269 -11.70 -1.40 21.91
C ALA A 269 -11.94 -2.89 22.27
N GLN A 270 -11.56 -3.82 21.41
CA GLN A 270 -11.75 -5.27 21.58
C GLN A 270 -10.45 -6.02 21.87
N LYS A 271 -9.31 -5.30 21.99
CA LYS A 271 -7.99 -5.91 22.11
C LYS A 271 -7.93 -6.99 23.21
N GLU A 272 -8.33 -6.62 24.42
CA GLU A 272 -8.27 -7.54 25.56
C GLU A 272 -9.36 -8.63 25.49
N SER A 273 -10.62 -8.25 25.17
CA SER A 273 -11.75 -9.16 25.15
C SER A 273 -11.67 -10.22 24.04
N ARG A 274 -10.97 -9.90 22.95
CA ARG A 274 -10.80 -10.81 21.79
C ARG A 274 -9.37 -11.31 21.64
N ASN A 275 -8.46 -10.93 22.55
CA ASN A 275 -7.03 -11.27 22.49
C ASN A 275 -6.41 -10.95 21.13
N LEU A 276 -6.58 -9.69 20.66
CA LEU A 276 -6.12 -9.27 19.34
C LEU A 276 -4.66 -8.83 19.35
N PHE A 277 -3.92 -9.26 18.34
CA PHE A 277 -2.73 -8.54 17.88
C PHE A 277 -3.19 -7.42 16.95
N ILE A 278 -2.69 -6.20 17.16
CA ILE A 278 -3.11 -5.04 16.36
C ILE A 278 -1.87 -4.35 15.81
N GLU A 279 -1.81 -4.25 14.47
CA GLU A 279 -0.75 -3.59 13.74
C GLU A 279 -1.31 -2.37 13.00
N ASP A 280 -0.51 -1.32 12.88
CA ASP A 280 -0.83 -0.14 12.07
C ASP A 280 -0.06 -0.13 10.74
N GLY A 281 -0.21 0.94 9.96
CA GLY A 281 0.41 1.09 8.65
C GLY A 281 1.83 1.66 8.67
N TRP A 282 2.48 1.83 9.83
CA TRP A 282 3.79 2.48 9.86
C TRP A 282 4.86 1.64 9.15
N LEU A 283 4.94 0.36 9.46
CA LEU A 283 5.90 -0.53 8.82
C LEU A 283 5.62 -0.67 7.32
N TYR A 284 4.35 -0.71 6.93
CA TYR A 284 3.95 -0.68 5.52
C TYR A 284 4.41 0.61 4.81
N PHE A 285 4.29 1.75 5.49
CA PHE A 285 4.83 3.02 4.99
C PHE A 285 6.35 2.96 4.82
N VAL A 286 7.09 2.46 5.80
CA VAL A 286 8.57 2.36 5.73
C VAL A 286 9.00 1.44 4.59
N HIS A 287 8.45 0.24 4.49
CA HIS A 287 8.74 -0.68 3.38
C HIS A 287 8.37 -0.08 2.03
N GLY A 288 7.19 0.56 1.92
CA GLY A 288 6.74 1.20 0.69
C GLY A 288 7.76 2.20 0.15
N TRP A 289 8.23 3.08 1.02
CA TRP A 289 9.18 4.12 0.62
C TRP A 289 10.58 3.58 0.37
N THR A 290 11.10 2.73 1.25
CA THR A 290 12.47 2.22 1.12
C THR A 290 12.64 1.37 -0.14
N GLN A 291 11.65 0.54 -0.49
CA GLN A 291 11.68 -0.28 -1.71
C GLN A 291 11.61 0.57 -2.98
N VAL A 292 10.86 1.67 -2.98
CA VAL A 292 10.83 2.58 -4.14
C VAL A 292 12.11 3.41 -4.22
N ILE A 293 12.62 3.90 -3.10
CA ILE A 293 13.90 4.63 -3.06
C ILE A 293 15.03 3.73 -3.58
N ALA A 294 15.08 2.48 -3.14
CA ALA A 294 16.06 1.50 -3.60
C ALA A 294 16.00 1.31 -5.13
N GLU A 295 14.79 1.20 -5.70
CA GLU A 295 14.59 1.08 -7.15
C GLU A 295 15.04 2.34 -7.91
N VAL A 296 14.63 3.51 -7.42
CA VAL A 296 14.92 4.80 -8.09
C VAL A 296 16.39 5.18 -8.02
N LEU A 297 17.05 4.88 -6.91
CA LEU A 297 18.46 5.20 -6.69
C LEU A 297 19.40 4.05 -7.10
N HIS A 298 18.86 2.92 -7.54
CA HIS A 298 19.62 1.71 -7.92
C HIS A 298 20.54 1.21 -6.82
N ILE A 299 20.04 1.13 -5.60
CA ILE A 299 20.76 0.64 -4.42
C ILE A 299 20.17 -0.68 -3.92
N ASP A 300 21.02 -1.53 -3.37
CA ASP A 300 20.57 -2.73 -2.67
C ASP A 300 20.12 -2.35 -1.25
N LEU A 301 18.94 -2.82 -0.88
CA LEU A 301 18.37 -2.60 0.45
C LEU A 301 18.53 -3.88 1.27
N ASP A 302 19.70 -4.05 1.90
CA ASP A 302 19.93 -5.13 2.82
C ASP A 302 19.22 -4.91 4.18
N PRO A 303 19.07 -5.96 5.02
CA PRO A 303 18.38 -5.84 6.31
C PRO A 303 18.99 -4.78 7.24
N VAL A 304 20.31 -4.62 7.26
CA VAL A 304 20.99 -3.64 8.13
C VAL A 304 20.68 -2.22 7.68
N THR A 305 20.71 -1.98 6.38
CA THR A 305 20.31 -0.69 5.78
C THR A 305 18.85 -0.39 6.08
N PHE A 306 17.97 -1.37 5.90
CA PHE A 306 16.54 -1.19 6.21
C PHE A 306 16.31 -0.85 7.69
N ASP A 307 16.93 -1.58 8.62
CA ASP A 307 16.79 -1.36 10.06
C ASP A 307 17.27 0.04 10.46
N ASN A 308 18.37 0.52 9.88
CA ASN A 308 18.86 1.89 10.09
C ASN A 308 17.84 2.94 9.59
N LEU A 309 17.31 2.77 8.38
CA LEU A 309 16.31 3.69 7.82
C LEU A 309 15.00 3.67 8.66
N ASN A 310 14.56 2.50 9.11
CA ASN A 310 13.40 2.36 9.98
C ASN A 310 13.62 3.06 11.33
N ALA A 311 14.78 2.87 11.96
CA ALA A 311 15.14 3.57 13.19
C ALA A 311 15.13 5.09 13.03
N LEU A 312 15.72 5.62 11.94
CA LEU A 312 15.73 7.05 11.62
C LEU A 312 14.34 7.65 11.36
N ALA A 313 13.37 6.83 10.97
CA ALA A 313 11.99 7.27 10.74
C ALA A 313 11.14 7.20 12.01
N SER A 314 11.49 6.36 12.96
CA SER A 314 10.64 6.00 14.11
C SER A 314 10.30 7.18 15.01
N ASP A 315 11.21 8.14 15.19
CA ASP A 315 10.97 9.36 15.98
C ASP A 315 10.07 10.40 15.26
N LEU A 316 9.81 10.18 13.96
CA LEU A 316 8.89 10.99 13.15
C LEU A 316 7.53 10.30 12.93
N ARG A 317 7.34 9.11 13.50
CA ARG A 317 6.06 8.42 13.48
C ARG A 317 4.99 9.24 14.18
N PRO A 318 3.85 9.53 13.56
CA PRO A 318 2.74 10.16 14.24
C PRO A 318 2.31 9.34 15.47
N PRO A 319 2.09 9.97 16.63
CA PRO A 319 1.66 9.23 17.81
C PRO A 319 0.26 8.65 17.58
N LEU A 320 0.10 7.36 17.81
CA LEU A 320 -1.21 6.71 17.87
C LEU A 320 -1.72 6.76 19.31
N VAL A 321 -2.71 7.60 19.56
CA VAL A 321 -3.36 7.72 20.86
C VAL A 321 -4.74 7.10 20.76
N TYR A 322 -4.97 6.01 21.51
CA TYR A 322 -6.29 5.38 21.56
C TYR A 322 -7.33 6.35 22.10
N LYS A 323 -8.39 6.57 21.33
CA LYS A 323 -9.56 7.37 21.72
C LYS A 323 -10.70 6.39 21.97
N PRO A 324 -11.10 6.15 23.24
CA PRO A 324 -12.25 5.30 23.52
C PRO A 324 -13.49 5.88 22.83
N ARG A 325 -14.17 5.04 22.06
CA ARG A 325 -15.45 5.42 21.46
C ARG A 325 -16.53 5.31 22.54
N GLN A 326 -17.40 6.32 22.61
CA GLN A 326 -18.57 6.22 23.48
C GLN A 326 -19.45 5.08 22.95
N ALA A 327 -19.80 4.14 23.83
CA ALA A 327 -20.77 3.11 23.48
C ALA A 327 -22.04 3.80 22.96
N VAL A 328 -22.45 3.48 21.75
CA VAL A 328 -23.75 3.94 21.24
C VAL A 328 -24.80 3.29 22.15
N PRO A 329 -25.68 4.08 22.82
CA PRO A 329 -26.75 3.49 23.62
C PRO A 329 -27.59 2.57 22.72
N ALA A 330 -27.88 1.36 23.22
CA ALA A 330 -28.65 0.34 22.54
C ALA A 330 -30.06 0.83 22.18
#